data_ff7212b0a0467639ace4c161e0dd4099
#
_entry.id   ff7212b0a0467639ace4c161e0dd4099
#
_cell.length_a   1.000
_cell.length_b   1.000
_cell.length_c   1.000
_cell.angle_alpha   90.00
_cell.angle_beta   90.00
_cell.angle_gamma   90.00
#
_symmetry.space_group_name_H-M   'P 1'
#
loop_
_entity.id
_entity.type
_entity.pdbx_description
1 polymer ?
#
loop_
_entity_poly.entity_id
_entity_poly.type
_entity_poly.pdbx_seq_one_letter_code
_entity_poly.pdbx_strand_id
1 'polypeptide(L)'
;MQAGADAVGGRILTRAANPACPVRRCQLLDATYHVLRSQLEHLLDPDEADPWPRHHQHFGASLAVTAAGYRQVGGLPAVPYLEDEALFRALRRHDLRVRHSPQVRVYTSDRQQGRVAVGLSWQLREWAGLLQHGHEPLVDHPAQLISHWQTRRRLRELWRTTQAGAPVATQAAGLAAVGPVAAALLVPPPDLWRQVRQSASFGELWEWVEAQRQAQLASHGPWPHLPLRAAVALLRQEIARLMPAAT
;
A
#
# COMPACT_ATOMS: atom_id res chain seq x y z
N MET A 1 11.88 17.41 -9.53
CA MET A 1 11.02 16.21 -9.49
C MET A 1 11.31 15.38 -10.72
N GLN A 2 11.22 14.05 -10.65
CA GLN A 2 11.30 13.21 -11.87
C GLN A 2 10.19 13.65 -12.84
N ALA A 3 10.53 13.73 -14.13
CA ALA A 3 9.60 14.19 -15.15
C ALA A 3 8.28 13.40 -15.09
N GLY A 4 7.18 14.11 -14.89
CA GLY A 4 5.83 13.56 -14.88
C GLY A 4 5.30 13.02 -13.55
N ALA A 5 6.00 13.13 -12.42
CA ALA A 5 5.46 12.78 -11.12
C ALA A 5 4.75 13.98 -10.46
N ASP A 6 3.57 13.76 -9.88
CA ASP A 6 2.81 14.75 -9.12
C ASP A 6 3.27 14.82 -7.67
N ALA A 7 3.77 13.68 -7.14
CA ALA A 7 4.37 13.60 -5.82
C ALA A 7 5.57 12.64 -5.82
N VAL A 8 6.53 12.89 -4.92
CA VAL A 8 7.71 12.03 -4.73
C VAL A 8 7.92 11.80 -3.24
N GLY A 9 7.84 10.54 -2.82
CA GLY A 9 8.31 10.07 -1.52
C GLY A 9 9.78 9.68 -1.58
N GLY A 10 10.58 10.11 -0.61
CA GLY A 10 11.96 9.70 -0.45
C GLY A 10 12.13 8.63 0.63
N ARG A 11 13.21 7.88 0.54
CA ARG A 11 13.55 6.83 1.50
C ARG A 11 14.00 7.46 2.82
N ILE A 12 13.31 7.11 3.90
CA ILE A 12 13.59 7.59 5.26
C ILE A 12 14.42 6.52 5.96
N LEU A 13 15.61 6.90 6.38
CA LEU A 13 16.56 6.04 7.08
C LEU A 13 16.72 6.53 8.52
N THR A 14 16.87 5.61 9.47
CA THR A 14 17.15 5.95 10.86
C THR A 14 18.61 5.74 11.18
N ARG A 15 19.19 6.65 11.93
CA ARG A 15 20.52 6.48 12.55
C ARG A 15 20.32 5.90 13.94
N ALA A 16 20.72 4.65 14.13
CA ALA A 16 20.60 3.97 15.41
C ALA A 16 21.86 4.25 16.26
N ALA A 17 21.64 4.66 17.50
CA ALA A 17 22.72 4.82 18.47
C ALA A 17 23.36 3.47 18.83
N ASN A 18 22.57 2.39 18.86
CA ASN A 18 23.03 1.02 19.09
C ASN A 18 22.51 0.07 17.98
N PRO A 19 23.37 -0.32 17.02
CA PRO A 19 22.98 -1.24 15.94
C PRO A 19 22.57 -2.65 16.44
N ALA A 20 23.06 -3.09 17.58
CA ALA A 20 22.77 -4.41 18.15
C ALA A 20 21.45 -4.44 18.96
N CYS A 21 20.81 -3.30 19.16
CA CYS A 21 19.55 -3.20 19.89
C CYS A 21 18.46 -4.10 19.26
N PRO A 22 17.70 -4.89 20.04
CA PRO A 22 16.62 -5.72 19.55
C PRO A 22 15.58 -4.94 18.75
N VAL A 23 15.20 -3.73 19.17
CA VAL A 23 14.27 -2.83 18.45
C VAL A 23 14.84 -2.45 17.09
N ARG A 24 16.15 -2.19 16.98
CA ARG A 24 16.81 -1.92 15.71
C ARG A 24 16.76 -3.11 14.76
N ARG A 25 16.97 -4.31 15.25
CA ARG A 25 16.84 -5.53 14.45
C ARG A 25 15.42 -5.76 13.97
N CYS A 26 14.42 -5.51 14.83
CA CYS A 26 13.02 -5.54 14.47
C CYS A 26 12.71 -4.52 13.36
N GLN A 27 13.16 -3.27 13.50
CA GLN A 27 13.00 -2.22 12.51
C GLN A 27 13.61 -2.59 11.14
N LEU A 28 14.79 -3.20 11.12
CA LEU A 28 15.43 -3.64 9.87
C LEU A 28 14.67 -4.80 9.21
N LEU A 29 14.12 -5.69 10.02
CA LEU A 29 13.30 -6.80 9.53
C LEU A 29 11.97 -6.29 8.96
N ASP A 30 11.33 -5.33 9.63
CA ASP A 30 10.13 -4.64 9.14
C ASP A 30 10.40 -3.90 7.83
N ALA A 31 11.51 -3.17 7.74
CA ALA A 31 11.93 -2.54 6.49
C ALA A 31 12.14 -3.56 5.36
N THR A 32 12.68 -4.75 5.69
CA THR A 32 12.83 -5.86 4.73
C THR A 32 11.48 -6.38 4.26
N TYR A 33 10.53 -6.59 5.19
CA TYR A 33 9.17 -6.99 4.86
C TYR A 33 8.52 -6.00 3.88
N HIS A 34 8.60 -4.72 4.15
CA HIS A 34 8.00 -3.68 3.29
C HIS A 34 8.68 -3.57 1.91
N VAL A 35 9.99 -3.78 1.81
CA VAL A 35 10.69 -3.85 0.51
C VAL A 35 10.21 -5.05 -0.30
N LEU A 36 10.14 -6.23 0.31
CA LEU A 36 9.65 -7.44 -0.35
C LEU A 36 8.17 -7.30 -0.75
N ARG A 37 7.35 -6.71 0.12
CA ARG A 37 5.96 -6.37 -0.19
C ARG A 37 5.85 -5.46 -1.42
N SER A 38 6.67 -4.40 -1.50
CA SER A 38 6.70 -3.48 -2.65
C SER A 38 7.19 -4.17 -3.94
N GLN A 39 8.12 -5.12 -3.82
CA GLN A 39 8.59 -5.94 -4.96
C GLN A 39 7.50 -6.89 -5.46
N LEU A 40 6.83 -7.58 -4.54
CA LEU A 40 5.71 -8.47 -4.86
C LEU A 40 4.55 -7.71 -5.52
N GLU A 41 4.20 -6.53 -4.98
CA GLU A 41 3.21 -5.64 -5.59
C GLU A 41 3.60 -5.26 -7.03
N HIS A 42 4.86 -4.87 -7.25
CA HIS A 42 5.34 -4.52 -8.59
C HIS A 42 5.22 -5.70 -9.58
N LEU A 43 5.49 -6.94 -9.13
CA LEU A 43 5.39 -8.13 -9.98
C LEU A 43 3.93 -8.48 -10.32
N LEU A 44 3.00 -8.27 -9.40
CA LEU A 44 1.60 -8.66 -9.54
C LEU A 44 0.72 -7.56 -10.14
N ASP A 45 0.99 -6.31 -9.80
CA ASP A 45 0.19 -5.13 -10.16
C ASP A 45 1.10 -3.92 -10.41
N PRO A 46 1.88 -3.93 -11.52
CA PRO A 46 2.84 -2.88 -11.84
C PRO A 46 2.16 -1.53 -12.03
N ASP A 47 2.84 -0.47 -11.56
CA ASP A 47 2.45 0.92 -11.74
C ASP A 47 3.54 1.65 -12.55
N GLU A 48 3.18 2.16 -13.73
CA GLU A 48 4.12 2.87 -14.62
C GLU A 48 4.62 4.18 -14.01
N ALA A 49 3.82 4.80 -13.13
CA ALA A 49 4.21 6.01 -12.43
C ALA A 49 5.21 5.73 -11.29
N ASP A 50 5.25 4.48 -10.79
CA ASP A 50 6.12 4.05 -9.70
C ASP A 50 6.84 2.74 -10.02
N PRO A 51 7.71 2.72 -11.06
CA PRO A 51 8.41 1.51 -11.48
C PRO A 51 9.42 1.01 -10.44
N TRP A 52 9.77 -0.27 -10.54
CA TRP A 52 10.88 -0.85 -9.76
C TRP A 52 12.24 -0.30 -10.23
N PRO A 53 13.22 -0.05 -9.33
CA PRO A 53 13.14 -0.20 -7.86
C PRO A 53 12.41 0.95 -7.17
N ARG A 54 11.63 0.57 -6.13
CA ARG A 54 10.86 1.51 -5.32
C ARG A 54 10.83 1.08 -3.84
N HIS A 55 10.32 1.93 -2.99
CA HIS A 55 10.03 1.65 -1.58
C HIS A 55 8.57 2.00 -1.26
N HIS A 56 8.16 1.81 -0.01
CA HIS A 56 6.79 2.02 0.46
C HIS A 56 6.55 3.36 1.15
N GLN A 57 7.63 4.13 1.42
CA GLN A 57 7.56 5.28 2.31
C GLN A 57 7.08 6.54 1.58
N HIS A 58 6.03 7.14 2.08
CA HIS A 58 5.45 8.43 1.65
C HIS A 58 5.21 9.35 2.84
N PHE A 59 5.95 9.13 3.94
CA PHE A 59 5.77 9.86 5.19
C PHE A 59 6.28 11.30 5.12
N GLY A 60 5.71 12.19 5.93
CA GLY A 60 5.97 13.61 5.93
C GLY A 60 7.42 14.04 6.11
N ALA A 61 8.28 13.14 6.64
CA ALA A 61 9.72 13.40 6.73
C ALA A 61 10.40 13.50 5.35
N SER A 62 9.83 12.94 4.28
CA SER A 62 10.38 13.01 2.92
C SER A 62 9.28 12.84 1.87
N LEU A 63 8.40 13.83 1.77
CA LEU A 63 7.33 13.87 0.76
C LEU A 63 7.33 15.25 0.09
N ALA A 64 7.41 15.26 -1.24
CA ALA A 64 7.28 16.46 -2.06
C ALA A 64 6.08 16.29 -2.99
N VAL A 65 5.26 17.34 -3.14
CA VAL A 65 4.07 17.35 -3.99
C VAL A 65 4.13 18.58 -4.89
N THR A 66 3.70 18.48 -6.14
CA THR A 66 3.56 19.61 -7.04
C THR A 66 2.46 20.55 -6.53
N ALA A 67 2.59 21.87 -6.78
CA ALA A 67 1.55 22.82 -6.42
C ALA A 67 0.21 22.51 -7.13
N ALA A 68 0.26 21.96 -8.33
CA ALA A 68 -0.93 21.54 -9.07
C ALA A 68 -1.62 20.35 -8.37
N GLY A 69 -0.87 19.27 -8.09
CA GLY A 69 -1.39 18.09 -7.39
C GLY A 69 -1.91 18.45 -5.99
N TYR A 70 -1.18 19.28 -5.25
CA TYR A 70 -1.61 19.73 -3.92
C TYR A 70 -2.95 20.47 -3.96
N ARG A 71 -3.15 21.37 -4.95
CA ARG A 71 -4.43 22.08 -5.14
C ARG A 71 -5.54 21.15 -5.59
N GLN A 72 -5.23 20.20 -6.48
CA GLN A 72 -6.22 19.23 -7.01
C GLN A 72 -6.82 18.37 -5.90
N VAL A 73 -6.04 17.98 -4.91
CA VAL A 73 -6.53 17.17 -3.78
C VAL A 73 -7.12 17.99 -2.64
N GLY A 74 -7.18 19.31 -2.77
CA GLY A 74 -7.72 20.20 -1.74
C GLY A 74 -6.75 20.54 -0.60
N GLY A 75 -5.45 20.25 -0.78
CA GLY A 75 -4.42 20.54 0.23
C GLY A 75 -4.19 19.39 1.22
N LEU A 76 -3.50 19.74 2.33
CA LEU A 76 -3.23 18.78 3.40
C LEU A 76 -4.51 18.54 4.22
N PRO A 77 -4.99 17.29 4.35
CA PRO A 77 -6.19 17.00 5.14
C PRO A 77 -6.01 17.36 6.61
N ALA A 78 -7.03 18.00 7.20
CA ALA A 78 -7.05 18.38 8.61
C ALA A 78 -7.44 17.15 9.47
N VAL A 79 -6.47 16.32 9.81
CA VAL A 79 -6.62 15.13 10.65
C VAL A 79 -5.76 15.25 11.90
N PRO A 80 -6.12 14.58 13.03
CA PRO A 80 -5.37 14.72 14.29
C PRO A 80 -3.93 14.20 14.22
N TYR A 81 -3.67 13.21 13.37
CA TYR A 81 -2.36 12.55 13.14
C TYR A 81 -2.39 11.79 11.80
N LEU A 82 -1.21 11.41 11.29
CA LEU A 82 -1.04 10.73 10.00
C LEU A 82 -1.58 11.57 8.82
N GLU A 83 -1.33 12.88 8.84
CA GLU A 83 -1.71 13.81 7.79
C GLU A 83 -1.02 13.49 6.45
N ASP A 84 0.17 12.90 6.50
CA ASP A 84 0.94 12.43 5.35
C ASP A 84 0.27 11.21 4.68
N GLU A 85 -0.21 10.27 5.47
CA GLU A 85 -0.99 9.13 4.99
C GLU A 85 -2.33 9.60 4.40
N ALA A 86 -3.00 10.55 5.03
CA ALA A 86 -4.24 11.11 4.53
C ALA A 86 -4.03 11.86 3.20
N LEU A 87 -2.93 12.61 3.08
CA LEU A 87 -2.54 13.28 1.83
C LEU A 87 -2.21 12.24 0.74
N PHE A 88 -1.46 11.20 1.07
CA PHE A 88 -1.15 10.13 0.12
C PHE A 88 -2.42 9.45 -0.41
N ARG A 89 -3.40 9.16 0.46
CA ARG A 89 -4.70 8.62 0.04
C ARG A 89 -5.45 9.58 -0.88
N ALA A 90 -5.44 10.87 -0.58
CA ALA A 90 -6.06 11.88 -1.45
C ALA A 90 -5.39 11.94 -2.84
N LEU A 91 -4.05 11.86 -2.91
CA LEU A 91 -3.33 11.77 -4.18
C LEU A 91 -3.73 10.51 -4.97
N ARG A 92 -3.79 9.36 -4.30
CA ARG A 92 -4.18 8.08 -4.91
C ARG A 92 -5.65 8.08 -5.38
N ARG A 93 -6.55 8.68 -4.60
CA ARG A 93 -7.97 8.84 -4.98
C ARG A 93 -8.13 9.54 -6.33
N HIS A 94 -7.28 10.50 -6.65
CA HIS A 94 -7.31 11.28 -7.90
C HIS A 94 -6.42 10.72 -9.00
N ASP A 95 -5.92 9.49 -8.86
CA ASP A 95 -4.97 8.84 -9.78
C ASP A 95 -3.72 9.68 -10.08
N LEU A 96 -3.30 10.54 -9.12
CA LEU A 96 -2.08 11.32 -9.25
C LEU A 96 -0.85 10.42 -9.19
N ARG A 97 0.16 10.77 -9.96
CA ARG A 97 1.38 9.97 -10.16
C ARG A 97 2.31 10.17 -8.97
N VAL A 98 2.35 9.17 -8.07
CA VAL A 98 3.24 9.17 -6.90
C VAL A 98 4.43 8.27 -7.17
N ARG A 99 5.65 8.81 -7.04
CA ARG A 99 6.90 8.06 -7.17
C ARG A 99 7.57 7.85 -5.80
N HIS A 100 7.83 6.60 -5.43
CA HIS A 100 8.65 6.25 -4.26
C HIS A 100 10.12 6.08 -4.70
N SER A 101 10.88 7.18 -4.67
CA SER A 101 12.23 7.23 -5.24
C SER A 101 13.30 6.74 -4.26
N PRO A 102 14.03 5.64 -4.55
CA PRO A 102 15.13 5.19 -3.72
C PRO A 102 16.37 6.09 -3.78
N GLN A 103 16.41 7.02 -4.74
CA GLN A 103 17.52 7.96 -4.91
C GLN A 103 17.45 9.13 -3.92
N VAL A 104 16.23 9.53 -3.52
CA VAL A 104 16.02 10.53 -2.48
C VAL A 104 16.13 9.86 -1.12
N ARG A 105 17.05 10.34 -0.27
CA ARG A 105 17.30 9.75 1.05
C ARG A 105 17.35 10.84 2.11
N VAL A 106 16.62 10.62 3.20
CA VAL A 106 16.67 11.46 4.39
C VAL A 106 16.96 10.63 5.61
N TYR A 107 17.56 11.25 6.64
CA TYR A 107 17.88 10.57 7.89
C TYR A 107 17.07 11.19 9.02
N THR A 108 16.49 10.34 9.85
CA THR A 108 15.80 10.74 11.07
C THR A 108 16.39 10.02 12.29
N SER A 109 16.06 10.49 13.49
CA SER A 109 16.48 9.84 14.73
C SER A 109 15.57 8.65 15.06
N ASP A 110 16.12 7.67 15.77
CA ASP A 110 15.44 6.50 16.32
C ASP A 110 14.88 6.71 17.73
N ARG A 111 14.71 7.98 18.14
CA ARG A 111 14.19 8.31 19.47
C ARG A 111 12.80 7.74 19.70
N GLN A 112 12.60 7.17 20.88
CA GLN A 112 11.30 6.61 21.28
C GLN A 112 10.35 7.66 21.88
N GLN A 113 10.86 8.86 22.22
CA GLN A 113 10.05 9.98 22.68
C GLN A 113 9.78 10.92 21.51
N GLY A 114 8.51 11.05 21.12
CA GLY A 114 8.03 11.89 20.02
C GLY A 114 7.06 12.97 20.49
N ARG A 115 6.82 13.96 19.65
CA ARG A 115 5.87 15.05 19.91
C ARG A 115 4.41 14.65 19.61
N VAL A 116 4.20 13.62 18.81
CA VAL A 116 2.88 13.15 18.36
C VAL A 116 2.55 11.80 18.99
N ALA A 117 1.28 11.53 19.20
CA ALA A 117 0.80 10.29 19.80
C ALA A 117 1.08 9.08 18.92
N VAL A 118 0.91 9.21 17.59
CA VAL A 118 1.09 8.16 16.58
C VAL A 118 2.20 8.57 15.62
N GLY A 119 3.07 7.65 15.24
CA GLY A 119 4.20 7.86 14.33
C GLY A 119 5.39 6.98 14.68
N LEU A 120 6.57 7.23 14.09
CA LEU A 120 7.76 6.38 14.24
C LEU A 120 8.15 6.13 15.71
N SER A 121 8.16 7.16 16.55
CA SER A 121 8.51 7.01 17.96
C SER A 121 7.52 6.14 18.75
N TRP A 122 6.24 6.22 18.42
CA TRP A 122 5.22 5.32 18.95
C TRP A 122 5.49 3.87 18.50
N GLN A 123 5.70 3.65 17.23
CA GLN A 123 5.99 2.32 16.68
C GLN A 123 7.22 1.68 17.29
N LEU A 124 8.29 2.45 17.52
CA LEU A 124 9.49 1.96 18.19
C LEU A 124 9.23 1.53 19.65
N ARG A 125 8.35 2.25 20.36
CA ARG A 125 7.93 1.86 21.74
C ARG A 125 7.09 0.57 21.72
N GLU A 126 6.13 0.45 20.77
CA GLU A 126 5.33 -0.76 20.62
C GLU A 126 6.22 -1.99 20.39
N TRP A 127 7.18 -1.88 19.48
CA TRP A 127 8.14 -2.96 19.25
C TRP A 127 9.00 -3.27 20.48
N ALA A 128 9.42 -2.25 21.22
CA ALA A 128 10.18 -2.46 22.47
C ALA A 128 9.33 -3.25 23.48
N GLY A 129 8.07 -2.88 23.66
CA GLY A 129 7.14 -3.60 24.54
C GLY A 129 6.91 -5.05 24.11
N LEU A 130 6.62 -5.30 22.83
CA LEU A 130 6.45 -6.65 22.29
C LEU A 130 7.69 -7.52 22.53
N LEU A 131 8.88 -6.99 22.22
CA LEU A 131 10.13 -7.73 22.35
C LEU A 131 10.51 -8.02 23.81
N GLN A 132 10.17 -7.16 24.75
CA GLN A 132 10.34 -7.40 26.18
C GLN A 132 9.55 -8.61 26.69
N HIS A 133 8.38 -8.88 26.07
CA HIS A 133 7.54 -10.03 26.38
C HIS A 133 7.82 -11.25 25.48
N GLY A 134 8.88 -11.23 24.68
CA GLY A 134 9.23 -12.32 23.79
C GLY A 134 8.32 -12.46 22.56
N HIS A 135 7.51 -11.43 22.23
CA HIS A 135 6.65 -11.42 21.07
C HIS A 135 7.30 -10.74 19.87
N GLU A 136 6.91 -11.16 18.67
CA GLU A 136 7.24 -10.48 17.41
C GLU A 136 6.02 -9.69 16.90
N PRO A 137 6.25 -8.59 16.13
CA PRO A 137 5.17 -7.95 15.39
C PRO A 137 4.49 -8.93 14.45
N LEU A 138 3.18 -8.81 14.35
CA LEU A 138 2.37 -9.56 13.40
C LEU A 138 2.08 -8.69 12.17
N VAL A 139 2.14 -9.31 10.98
CA VAL A 139 1.94 -8.65 9.70
C VAL A 139 1.03 -9.47 8.78
N ASP A 140 0.58 -8.88 7.68
CA ASP A 140 -0.29 -9.54 6.72
C ASP A 140 0.37 -10.80 6.13
N HIS A 141 -0.44 -11.83 5.95
CA HIS A 141 -0.03 -13.07 5.28
C HIS A 141 0.26 -12.79 3.79
N PRO A 142 1.38 -13.29 3.21
CA PRO A 142 1.70 -13.09 1.80
C PRO A 142 0.60 -13.52 0.83
N ALA A 143 -0.13 -14.59 1.10
CA ALA A 143 -1.25 -15.03 0.26
C ALA A 143 -2.38 -13.99 0.21
N GLN A 144 -2.63 -13.27 1.33
CA GLN A 144 -3.58 -12.16 1.36
C GLN A 144 -3.11 -11.02 0.46
N LEU A 145 -1.83 -10.66 0.51
CA LEU A 145 -1.23 -9.63 -0.33
C LEU A 145 -1.31 -10.00 -1.82
N ILE A 146 -1.02 -11.26 -2.17
CA ILE A 146 -1.12 -11.77 -3.54
C ILE A 146 -2.56 -11.64 -4.05
N SER A 147 -3.53 -12.15 -3.30
CA SER A 147 -4.95 -12.05 -3.64
C SER A 147 -5.38 -10.60 -3.82
N HIS A 148 -4.94 -9.70 -2.93
CA HIS A 148 -5.25 -8.27 -2.96
C HIS A 148 -4.75 -7.61 -4.26
N TRP A 149 -3.47 -7.76 -4.62
CA TRP A 149 -2.91 -7.10 -5.79
C TRP A 149 -3.38 -7.70 -7.11
N GLN A 150 -3.55 -9.02 -7.18
CA GLN A 150 -4.15 -9.66 -8.37
C GLN A 150 -5.58 -9.17 -8.60
N THR A 151 -6.35 -9.04 -7.52
CA THR A 151 -7.74 -8.54 -7.60
C THR A 151 -7.76 -7.06 -7.99
N ARG A 152 -6.86 -6.23 -7.41
CA ARG A 152 -6.73 -4.82 -7.76
C ARG A 152 -6.40 -4.64 -9.24
N ARG A 153 -5.44 -5.40 -9.76
CA ARG A 153 -5.07 -5.37 -11.18
C ARG A 153 -6.26 -5.73 -12.08
N ARG A 154 -6.96 -6.82 -11.79
CA ARG A 154 -8.14 -7.24 -12.57
C ARG A 154 -9.23 -6.18 -12.55
N LEU A 155 -9.48 -5.57 -11.40
CA LEU A 155 -10.47 -4.51 -11.27
C LEU A 155 -10.05 -3.26 -12.06
N ARG A 156 -8.77 -2.90 -12.07
CA ARG A 156 -8.23 -1.78 -12.84
C ARG A 156 -8.38 -2.02 -14.34
N GLU A 157 -8.08 -3.20 -14.82
CA GLU A 157 -8.26 -3.60 -16.23
C GLU A 157 -9.73 -3.51 -16.63
N LEU A 158 -10.63 -4.02 -15.80
CA LEU A 158 -12.07 -3.94 -16.01
C LEU A 158 -12.59 -2.49 -16.03
N TRP A 159 -12.16 -1.67 -15.07
CA TRP A 159 -12.52 -0.25 -15.01
C TRP A 159 -12.04 0.49 -16.27
N ARG A 160 -10.79 0.31 -16.67
CA ARG A 160 -10.23 0.94 -17.88
C ARG A 160 -11.00 0.56 -19.14
N THR A 161 -11.33 -0.71 -19.32
CA THR A 161 -12.11 -1.17 -20.48
C THR A 161 -13.53 -0.62 -20.48
N THR A 162 -14.14 -0.49 -19.30
CA THR A 162 -15.48 0.12 -19.16
C THR A 162 -15.46 1.61 -19.49
N GLN A 163 -14.47 2.37 -19.02
CA GLN A 163 -14.32 3.80 -19.28
C GLN A 163 -13.97 4.09 -20.75
N ALA A 164 -13.24 3.19 -21.41
CA ALA A 164 -12.91 3.30 -22.84
C ALA A 164 -14.12 3.06 -23.77
N GLY A 165 -15.33 2.85 -23.23
CA GLY A 165 -16.54 2.65 -24.03
C GLY A 165 -16.59 1.29 -24.74
N ALA A 166 -15.79 0.30 -24.29
CA ALA A 166 -15.93 -1.07 -24.76
C ALA A 166 -17.39 -1.53 -24.55
N PRO A 167 -18.01 -2.21 -25.53
CA PRO A 167 -19.41 -2.56 -25.46
C PRO A 167 -19.68 -3.62 -24.38
N VAL A 168 -19.71 -3.19 -23.11
CA VAL A 168 -20.41 -3.95 -22.07
C VAL A 168 -21.90 -3.64 -22.32
N ALA A 169 -22.40 -4.20 -23.39
CA ALA A 169 -23.66 -3.78 -24.05
C ALA A 169 -24.89 -4.00 -23.17
N THR A 170 -24.80 -4.75 -22.09
CA THR A 170 -25.95 -5.00 -21.21
C THR A 170 -25.50 -5.04 -19.74
N GLN A 171 -26.44 -4.71 -18.85
CA GLN A 171 -26.24 -4.86 -17.41
C GLN A 171 -25.83 -6.30 -17.01
N ALA A 172 -26.39 -7.31 -17.68
CA ALA A 172 -26.08 -8.71 -17.43
C ALA A 172 -24.63 -9.06 -17.78
N ALA A 173 -24.11 -8.55 -18.90
CA ALA A 173 -22.69 -8.72 -19.27
C ALA A 173 -21.74 -8.03 -18.27
N GLY A 174 -22.10 -6.84 -17.78
CA GLY A 174 -21.35 -6.12 -16.75
C GLY A 174 -21.31 -6.88 -15.42
N LEU A 175 -22.44 -7.41 -14.97
CA LEU A 175 -22.53 -8.22 -13.76
C LEU A 175 -21.69 -9.51 -13.88
N ALA A 176 -21.73 -10.17 -15.05
CA ALA A 176 -20.90 -11.35 -15.32
C ALA A 176 -19.40 -11.00 -15.28
N ALA A 177 -18.99 -9.86 -15.83
CA ALA A 177 -17.59 -9.42 -15.85
C ALA A 177 -17.06 -9.08 -14.46
N VAL A 178 -17.86 -8.44 -13.58
CA VAL A 178 -17.44 -8.12 -12.20
C VAL A 178 -17.55 -9.30 -11.25
N GLY A 179 -18.33 -10.35 -11.57
CA GLY A 179 -18.65 -11.46 -10.68
C GLY A 179 -17.43 -12.09 -9.99
N PRO A 180 -16.39 -12.53 -10.72
CA PRO A 180 -15.20 -13.12 -10.12
C PRO A 180 -14.43 -12.17 -9.20
N VAL A 181 -14.37 -10.88 -9.57
CA VAL A 181 -13.71 -9.84 -8.77
C VAL A 181 -14.53 -9.52 -7.53
N ALA A 182 -15.86 -9.41 -7.67
CA ALA A 182 -16.78 -9.17 -6.56
C ALA A 182 -16.72 -10.28 -5.52
N ALA A 183 -16.66 -11.54 -5.96
CA ALA A 183 -16.49 -12.70 -5.07
C ALA A 183 -15.18 -12.65 -4.31
N ALA A 184 -14.06 -12.33 -4.98
CA ALA A 184 -12.74 -12.19 -4.33
C ALA A 184 -12.68 -11.02 -3.34
N LEU A 185 -13.49 -9.98 -3.55
CA LEU A 185 -13.59 -8.80 -2.69
C LEU A 185 -14.68 -8.94 -1.62
N LEU A 186 -15.50 -9.99 -1.68
CA LEU A 186 -16.67 -10.19 -0.83
C LEU A 186 -17.69 -9.04 -0.92
N VAL A 187 -17.82 -8.44 -2.12
CA VAL A 187 -18.73 -7.31 -2.39
C VAL A 187 -19.86 -7.79 -3.28
N PRO A 188 -21.11 -7.34 -3.10
CA PRO A 188 -22.19 -7.69 -4.01
C PRO A 188 -21.89 -7.24 -5.45
N PRO A 189 -22.03 -8.13 -6.47
CA PRO A 189 -21.73 -7.79 -7.86
C PRO A 189 -22.48 -6.54 -8.39
N PRO A 190 -23.77 -6.30 -8.05
CA PRO A 190 -24.46 -5.10 -8.49
C PRO A 190 -23.85 -3.80 -7.92
N ASP A 191 -23.37 -3.84 -6.69
CA ASP A 191 -22.74 -2.68 -6.05
C ASP A 191 -21.38 -2.39 -6.68
N LEU A 192 -20.55 -3.42 -6.87
CA LEU A 192 -19.27 -3.27 -7.56
C LEU A 192 -19.46 -2.75 -8.98
N TRP A 193 -20.42 -3.29 -9.74
CA TRP A 193 -20.69 -2.84 -11.11
C TRP A 193 -21.13 -1.37 -11.16
N ARG A 194 -21.98 -0.93 -10.22
CA ARG A 194 -22.39 0.47 -10.09
C ARG A 194 -21.16 1.36 -9.86
N GLN A 195 -20.27 0.98 -8.94
CA GLN A 195 -19.05 1.75 -8.62
C GLN A 195 -18.07 1.79 -9.79
N VAL A 196 -17.85 0.67 -10.51
CA VAL A 196 -17.03 0.64 -11.73
C VAL A 196 -17.50 1.67 -12.77
N ARG A 197 -18.82 1.88 -12.90
CA ARG A 197 -19.38 2.83 -13.84
C ARG A 197 -19.38 4.28 -13.36
N GLN A 198 -19.46 4.52 -12.06
CA GLN A 198 -19.66 5.85 -11.48
C GLN A 198 -18.36 6.52 -11.06
N SER A 199 -17.32 5.74 -10.71
CA SER A 199 -16.07 6.31 -10.24
C SER A 199 -15.32 7.06 -11.34
N ALA A 200 -14.97 8.31 -11.06
CA ALA A 200 -14.26 9.19 -11.97
C ALA A 200 -12.78 8.80 -12.15
N SER A 201 -12.21 8.11 -11.17
CA SER A 201 -10.85 7.61 -11.17
C SER A 201 -10.79 6.17 -10.66
N PHE A 202 -9.72 5.45 -10.99
CA PHE A 202 -9.52 4.11 -10.42
C PHE A 202 -9.22 4.20 -8.91
N GLY A 203 -8.54 5.24 -8.47
CA GLY A 203 -8.25 5.47 -7.06
C GLY A 203 -9.50 5.64 -6.21
N GLU A 204 -10.52 6.34 -6.71
CA GLU A 204 -11.83 6.46 -6.05
C GLU A 204 -12.54 5.10 -5.94
N LEU A 205 -12.57 4.32 -7.02
CA LEU A 205 -13.12 2.98 -7.01
C LEU A 205 -12.40 2.08 -6.00
N TRP A 206 -11.07 2.13 -5.99
CA TRP A 206 -10.27 1.30 -5.11
C TRP A 206 -10.44 1.69 -3.63
N GLU A 207 -10.52 2.97 -3.32
CA GLU A 207 -10.80 3.44 -1.95
C GLU A 207 -12.15 2.93 -1.45
N TRP A 208 -13.18 2.96 -2.29
CA TRP A 208 -14.48 2.39 -1.95
C TRP A 208 -14.37 0.88 -1.67
N VAL A 209 -13.64 0.12 -2.50
CA VAL A 209 -13.39 -1.32 -2.28
C VAL A 209 -12.67 -1.56 -0.96
N GLU A 210 -11.64 -0.79 -0.65
CA GLU A 210 -10.89 -0.91 0.62
C GLU A 210 -11.80 -0.68 1.84
N ALA A 211 -12.69 0.31 1.76
CA ALA A 211 -13.65 0.58 2.83
C ALA A 211 -14.63 -0.60 3.04
N GLN A 212 -15.13 -1.22 1.94
CA GLN A 212 -15.97 -2.40 2.04
C GLN A 212 -15.22 -3.60 2.65
N ARG A 213 -13.98 -3.84 2.21
CA ARG A 213 -13.14 -4.91 2.75
C ARG A 213 -12.84 -4.73 4.24
N GLN A 214 -12.51 -3.54 4.68
CA GLN A 214 -12.25 -3.27 6.10
C GLN A 214 -13.47 -3.57 6.98
N ALA A 215 -14.67 -3.20 6.52
CA ALA A 215 -15.91 -3.50 7.21
C ALA A 215 -16.17 -5.02 7.36
N GLN A 216 -15.73 -5.81 6.38
CA GLN A 216 -15.95 -7.26 6.38
C GLN A 216 -14.81 -8.03 7.06
N LEU A 217 -13.55 -7.60 6.90
CA LEU A 217 -12.39 -8.24 7.53
C LEU A 217 -12.40 -8.11 9.06
N ALA A 218 -13.06 -7.10 9.61
CA ALA A 218 -13.31 -7.00 11.04
C ALA A 218 -14.09 -8.22 11.58
N SER A 219 -14.77 -8.96 10.71
CA SER A 219 -15.58 -10.12 11.08
C SER A 219 -14.94 -11.47 10.71
N HIS A 220 -14.23 -11.60 9.56
CA HIS A 220 -13.73 -12.89 9.05
C HIS A 220 -12.58 -12.72 8.04
N GLY A 221 -11.38 -12.45 8.50
CA GLY A 221 -10.20 -12.51 7.63
C GLY A 221 -9.82 -13.98 7.32
N PRO A 222 -9.74 -14.42 6.05
CA PRO A 222 -9.38 -15.80 5.72
C PRO A 222 -7.93 -16.17 6.04
N TRP A 223 -7.09 -15.19 6.29
CA TRP A 223 -5.67 -15.39 6.51
C TRP A 223 -5.24 -14.82 7.86
N PRO A 224 -4.71 -15.64 8.78
CA PRO A 224 -4.17 -15.15 10.05
C PRO A 224 -2.93 -14.29 9.80
N HIS A 225 -2.75 -13.25 10.60
CA HIS A 225 -1.49 -12.53 10.63
C HIS A 225 -0.34 -13.46 11.02
N LEU A 226 0.85 -13.21 10.49
CA LEU A 226 2.03 -14.00 10.76
C LEU A 226 3.09 -13.21 11.53
N PRO A 227 3.92 -13.90 12.33
CA PRO A 227 5.15 -13.29 12.84
C PRO A 227 6.00 -12.73 11.69
N LEU A 228 6.56 -11.58 11.90
CA LEU A 228 7.29 -10.81 10.88
C LEU A 228 8.38 -11.62 10.17
N ARG A 229 9.13 -12.48 10.90
CA ARG A 229 10.16 -13.37 10.29
C ARG A 229 9.56 -14.39 9.34
N ALA A 230 8.45 -15.01 9.74
CA ALA A 230 7.78 -16.00 8.92
C ALA A 230 7.24 -15.37 7.63
N ALA A 231 6.62 -14.19 7.74
CA ALA A 231 6.14 -13.44 6.59
C ALA A 231 7.27 -13.06 5.61
N VAL A 232 8.43 -12.61 6.12
CA VAL A 232 9.61 -12.30 5.29
C VAL A 232 10.10 -13.55 4.53
N ALA A 233 10.15 -14.71 5.19
CA ALA A 233 10.57 -15.96 4.54
C ALA A 233 9.61 -16.36 3.42
N LEU A 234 8.30 -16.32 3.67
CA LEU A 234 7.28 -16.63 2.67
C LEU A 234 7.28 -15.62 1.51
N LEU A 235 7.43 -14.32 1.77
CA LEU A 235 7.53 -13.32 0.70
C LEU A 235 8.70 -13.59 -0.24
N ARG A 236 9.86 -13.98 0.29
CA ARG A 236 11.03 -14.36 -0.53
C ARG A 236 10.73 -15.57 -1.42
N GLN A 237 10.03 -16.57 -0.90
CA GLN A 237 9.63 -17.75 -1.66
C GLN A 237 8.66 -17.38 -2.79
N GLU A 238 7.64 -16.56 -2.50
CA GLU A 238 6.66 -16.16 -3.51
C GLU A 238 7.29 -15.27 -4.60
N ILE A 239 8.17 -14.35 -4.24
CA ILE A 239 8.91 -13.53 -5.21
C ILE A 239 9.79 -14.43 -6.11
N ALA A 240 10.51 -15.39 -5.53
CA ALA A 240 11.34 -16.33 -6.30
C ALA A 240 10.53 -17.16 -7.30
N ARG A 241 9.29 -17.52 -6.95
CA ARG A 241 8.38 -18.26 -7.86
C ARG A 241 7.88 -17.39 -9.03
N LEU A 242 7.74 -16.08 -8.80
CA LEU A 242 7.24 -15.14 -9.80
C LEU A 242 8.33 -14.57 -10.72
N MET A 243 9.57 -14.63 -10.27
CA MET A 243 10.70 -14.19 -11.09
C MET A 243 11.09 -15.30 -12.07
N PRO A 244 11.28 -15.01 -13.38
CA PRO A 244 11.81 -16.00 -14.29
C PRO A 244 13.19 -16.45 -13.80
N ALA A 245 13.51 -17.75 -13.97
CA ALA A 245 14.85 -18.25 -13.71
C ALA A 245 15.84 -17.40 -14.51
N ALA A 246 16.87 -16.88 -13.84
CA ALA A 246 17.94 -16.17 -14.53
C ALA A 246 18.61 -17.17 -15.50
N THR A 247 18.39 -16.96 -16.80
CA THR A 247 19.08 -17.70 -17.87
C THR A 247 20.51 -17.21 -17.99
#